data_5795ceea3347a83b5ef112d4eac7b8b1
#
_entry.id   5795ceea3347a83b5ef112d4eac7b8b1
#
_cell.length_a   1.000
_cell.length_b   1.000
_cell.length_c   1.000
_cell.angle_alpha   90.00
_cell.angle_beta   90.00
_cell.angle_gamma   90.00
#
_symmetry.space_group_name_H-M   'P 1'
#
loop_
_entity.id
_entity.type
_entity.pdbx_description
1 polymer ?
#
loop_
_entity_poly.entity_id
_entity_poly.type
_entity_poly.pdbx_seq_one_letter_code
_entity_poly.pdbx_strand_id
1 'polypeptide(L)'
;CGAAPGLIAVMRALSVPDAEIIAIAPHFPEYRPFAENNGCKLVVVSADTRDFQIDFDALAAAINPNTQAVIVNSPNNPSGAVYSEATLRRLAVLLTERGAQYGKPIYILADEPYRELVYGGVQVPFIPTLYDNTIVCYSWSKSLSLPGERIGYILVPDTAAESEALFAAIAGAGRATGHVCTPSLIQHAVARCLKCKPDLAAYDHNRRLLFDGLREMGYSMAQPDGAFYLFIQAPGGDCHAFCEAAKKRNLLLVPGDDFGCPGYFRICYCVDEDMIRRSLPLFAELIREF
;
A
#
# COMPACT_ATOMS: atom_id res chain seq x y z
N CYS A 1 -12.86 -6.48 10.12
CA CYS A 1 -11.94 -7.62 10.15
C CYS A 1 -10.58 -7.30 9.49
N GLY A 2 -10.01 -6.10 9.73
CA GLY A 2 -8.78 -5.61 9.13
C GLY A 2 -8.99 -4.89 7.80
N ALA A 3 -7.90 -4.29 7.24
CA ALA A 3 -7.99 -3.50 6.01
C ALA A 3 -8.38 -4.33 4.78
N ALA A 4 -7.84 -5.55 4.62
CA ALA A 4 -8.12 -6.37 3.44
C ALA A 4 -9.61 -6.68 3.23
N PRO A 5 -10.38 -7.18 4.22
CA PRO A 5 -11.83 -7.28 4.09
C PRO A 5 -12.54 -5.93 3.89
N GLY A 6 -11.96 -4.84 4.43
CA GLY A 6 -12.46 -3.50 4.19
C GLY A 6 -12.35 -3.09 2.72
N LEU A 7 -11.18 -3.30 2.12
CA LEU A 7 -10.95 -3.05 0.69
C LEU A 7 -11.90 -3.86 -0.19
N ILE A 8 -12.08 -5.16 0.13
CA ILE A 8 -13.02 -6.03 -0.58
C ILE A 8 -14.46 -5.47 -0.49
N ALA A 9 -14.90 -5.05 0.70
CA ALA A 9 -16.24 -4.49 0.89
C ALA A 9 -16.44 -3.19 0.09
N VAL A 10 -15.43 -2.32 0.06
CA VAL A 10 -15.47 -1.08 -0.73
C VAL A 10 -15.51 -1.38 -2.23
N MET A 11 -14.62 -2.24 -2.73
CA MET A 11 -14.58 -2.59 -4.15
C MET A 11 -15.88 -3.23 -4.61
N ARG A 12 -16.48 -4.12 -3.78
CA ARG A 12 -17.78 -4.69 -4.05
C ARG A 12 -18.92 -3.65 -4.04
N ALA A 13 -18.87 -2.67 -3.15
CA ALA A 13 -19.87 -1.59 -3.11
C ALA A 13 -19.79 -0.67 -4.33
N LEU A 14 -18.58 -0.49 -4.89
CA LEU A 14 -18.34 0.31 -6.09
C LEU A 14 -18.50 -0.49 -7.40
N SER A 15 -18.83 -1.78 -7.33
CA SER A 15 -18.99 -2.64 -8.49
C SER A 15 -20.31 -2.30 -9.22
N VAL A 16 -20.16 -1.73 -10.40
CA VAL A 16 -21.20 -1.51 -11.41
C VAL A 16 -20.74 -2.18 -12.71
N PRO A 17 -21.59 -2.36 -13.73
CA PRO A 17 -21.13 -2.88 -15.01
C PRO A 17 -19.90 -2.15 -15.54
N ASP A 18 -18.88 -2.91 -15.93
CA ASP A 18 -17.59 -2.43 -16.45
C ASP A 18 -16.75 -1.58 -15.47
N ALA A 19 -17.04 -1.63 -14.15
CA ALA A 19 -16.31 -0.87 -13.15
C ALA A 19 -14.80 -1.15 -13.17
N GLU A 20 -14.01 -0.08 -13.16
CA GLU A 20 -12.56 -0.14 -13.08
C GLU A 20 -12.06 0.50 -11.78
N ILE A 21 -11.09 -0.16 -11.15
CA ILE A 21 -10.32 0.36 -10.02
C ILE A 21 -8.87 0.54 -10.50
N ILE A 22 -8.29 1.71 -10.30
CA ILE A 22 -6.90 1.96 -10.69
C ILE A 22 -5.99 1.73 -9.50
N ALA A 23 -4.91 0.97 -9.71
CA ALA A 23 -3.78 0.85 -8.80
C ALA A 23 -2.52 1.45 -9.43
N ILE A 24 -1.71 2.14 -8.63
CA ILE A 24 -0.43 2.72 -9.06
C ILE A 24 0.67 1.75 -8.67
N ALA A 25 1.43 1.26 -9.65
CA ALA A 25 2.56 0.36 -9.40
C ALA A 25 3.75 1.14 -8.79
N PRO A 26 4.55 0.49 -7.91
CA PRO A 26 4.31 -0.84 -7.39
C PRO A 26 3.15 -0.87 -6.39
N HIS A 27 2.32 -1.88 -6.46
CA HIS A 27 1.10 -2.00 -5.67
C HIS A 27 1.03 -3.33 -4.92
N PHE A 28 0.20 -3.39 -3.88
CA PHE A 28 -0.04 -4.64 -3.16
C PHE A 28 -0.72 -5.67 -4.08
N PRO A 29 -0.15 -6.88 -4.27
CA PRO A 29 -0.62 -7.85 -5.27
C PRO A 29 -2.08 -8.24 -5.12
N GLU A 30 -2.57 -8.33 -3.88
CA GLU A 30 -3.93 -8.77 -3.61
C GLU A 30 -5.02 -7.77 -4.03
N TYR A 31 -4.67 -6.54 -4.45
CA TYR A 31 -5.67 -5.64 -5.04
C TYR A 31 -6.32 -6.24 -6.28
N ARG A 32 -5.58 -7.03 -7.08
CA ARG A 32 -6.14 -7.68 -8.26
C ARG A 32 -7.23 -8.68 -7.89
N PRO A 33 -6.99 -9.74 -7.08
CA PRO A 33 -8.07 -10.65 -6.70
C PRO A 33 -9.17 -9.95 -5.88
N PHE A 34 -8.86 -8.89 -5.11
CA PHE A 34 -9.90 -8.12 -4.39
C PHE A 34 -10.84 -7.39 -5.36
N ALA A 35 -10.34 -6.80 -6.43
CA ALA A 35 -11.16 -6.12 -7.43
C ALA A 35 -11.89 -7.13 -8.33
N GLU A 36 -11.16 -8.05 -8.95
CA GLU A 36 -11.69 -8.92 -9.99
C GLU A 36 -12.73 -9.92 -9.46
N ASN A 37 -12.52 -10.48 -8.27
CA ASN A 37 -13.50 -11.36 -7.64
C ASN A 37 -14.76 -10.64 -7.12
N ASN A 38 -14.76 -9.32 -7.13
CA ASN A 38 -15.88 -8.48 -6.70
C ASN A 38 -16.50 -7.67 -7.83
N GLY A 39 -16.21 -8.01 -9.09
CA GLY A 39 -16.86 -7.43 -10.27
C GLY A 39 -16.26 -6.13 -10.77
N CYS A 40 -15.05 -5.78 -10.32
CA CYS A 40 -14.29 -4.64 -10.83
C CYS A 40 -13.06 -5.14 -11.60
N LYS A 41 -12.67 -4.44 -12.67
CA LYS A 41 -11.40 -4.68 -13.34
C LYS A 41 -10.30 -3.86 -12.66
N LEU A 42 -9.15 -4.49 -12.35
CA LEU A 42 -7.99 -3.74 -11.90
C LEU A 42 -7.19 -3.22 -13.09
N VAL A 43 -7.04 -1.90 -13.17
CA VAL A 43 -6.17 -1.20 -14.12
C VAL A 43 -4.89 -0.78 -13.39
N VAL A 44 -3.74 -1.21 -13.86
CA VAL A 44 -2.45 -0.88 -13.24
C VAL A 44 -1.77 0.21 -14.04
N VAL A 45 -1.39 1.28 -13.36
CA VAL A 45 -0.66 2.43 -13.92
C VAL A 45 0.77 2.40 -13.39
N SER A 46 1.75 2.58 -14.28
CA SER A 46 3.16 2.69 -13.89
C SER A 46 3.40 3.92 -13.02
N ALA A 47 4.31 3.80 -12.05
CA ALA A 47 4.85 4.95 -11.32
C ALA A 47 6.20 5.37 -11.87
N ASP A 48 6.67 6.56 -11.49
CA ASP A 48 8.06 6.93 -11.67
C ASP A 48 8.93 6.08 -10.73
N THR A 49 9.77 5.22 -11.30
CA THR A 49 10.59 4.27 -10.53
C THR A 49 11.80 4.90 -9.84
N ARG A 50 12.08 6.19 -10.05
CA ARG A 50 13.18 6.90 -9.37
C ARG A 50 12.88 7.08 -7.88
N ASP A 51 11.64 7.42 -7.56
CA ASP A 51 11.17 7.70 -6.19
C ASP A 51 9.78 7.10 -5.90
N PHE A 52 9.22 6.36 -6.85
CA PHE A 52 7.90 5.72 -6.77
C PHE A 52 6.76 6.70 -6.48
N GLN A 53 6.87 7.93 -6.99
CA GLN A 53 5.79 8.91 -6.98
C GLN A 53 4.80 8.65 -8.13
N ILE A 54 3.64 9.34 -8.09
CA ILE A 54 2.59 9.18 -9.10
C ILE A 54 3.07 9.74 -10.45
N ASP A 55 3.04 8.92 -11.50
CA ASP A 55 3.09 9.38 -12.88
C ASP A 55 1.70 9.91 -13.26
N PHE A 56 1.55 11.23 -13.21
CA PHE A 56 0.27 11.88 -13.46
C PHE A 56 -0.16 11.81 -14.92
N ASP A 57 0.75 11.73 -15.86
CA ASP A 57 0.41 11.65 -17.29
C ASP A 57 -0.13 10.25 -17.59
N ALA A 58 0.53 9.21 -17.08
CA ALA A 58 0.05 7.84 -17.19
C ALA A 58 -1.28 7.64 -16.45
N LEU A 59 -1.44 8.22 -15.26
CA LEU A 59 -2.68 8.15 -14.50
C LEU A 59 -3.82 8.85 -15.22
N ALA A 60 -3.61 10.08 -15.74
CA ALA A 60 -4.62 10.85 -16.46
C ALA A 60 -5.09 10.16 -17.75
N ALA A 61 -4.18 9.43 -18.41
CA ALA A 61 -4.50 8.64 -19.59
C ALA A 61 -5.30 7.36 -19.27
N ALA A 62 -5.12 6.79 -18.07
CA ALA A 62 -5.83 5.58 -17.64
C ALA A 62 -7.26 5.85 -17.14
N ILE A 63 -7.51 7.04 -16.57
CA ILE A 63 -8.85 7.43 -16.06
C ILE A 63 -9.84 7.58 -17.21
N ASN A 64 -10.96 6.86 -17.10
CA ASN A 64 -12.02 6.83 -18.12
C ASN A 64 -13.41 6.78 -17.45
N PRO A 65 -14.54 6.82 -18.21
CA PRO A 65 -15.90 6.82 -17.64
C PRO A 65 -16.22 5.62 -16.74
N ASN A 66 -15.50 4.49 -16.84
CA ASN A 66 -15.71 3.31 -16.03
C ASN A 66 -14.92 3.35 -14.71
N THR A 67 -13.96 4.27 -14.57
CA THR A 67 -13.16 4.41 -13.36
C THR A 67 -14.03 4.79 -12.16
N GLN A 68 -14.05 3.96 -11.12
CA GLN A 68 -14.77 4.20 -9.87
C GLN A 68 -13.86 4.76 -8.79
N ALA A 69 -12.63 4.24 -8.69
CA ALA A 69 -11.69 4.69 -7.67
C ALA A 69 -10.23 4.53 -8.12
N VAL A 70 -9.36 5.32 -7.48
CA VAL A 70 -7.90 5.17 -7.52
C VAL A 70 -7.43 4.73 -6.13
N ILE A 71 -6.67 3.64 -6.04
CA ILE A 71 -6.09 3.18 -4.77
C ILE A 71 -4.85 4.01 -4.47
N VAL A 72 -4.80 4.57 -3.27
CA VAL A 72 -3.65 5.27 -2.70
C VAL A 72 -3.17 4.49 -1.49
N ASN A 73 -2.00 3.85 -1.59
CA ASN A 73 -1.33 3.18 -0.49
C ASN A 73 -0.08 3.98 -0.12
N SER A 74 -0.17 4.78 0.95
CA SER A 74 0.90 5.67 1.40
C SER A 74 0.90 5.77 2.93
N PRO A 75 1.97 5.33 3.60
CA PRO A 75 3.22 4.74 3.08
C PRO A 75 3.00 3.45 2.27
N ASN A 76 3.75 3.28 1.20
CA ASN A 76 3.51 2.25 0.20
C ASN A 76 4.12 0.89 0.55
N ASN A 77 3.41 -0.16 0.27
CA ASN A 77 3.92 -1.52 0.14
C ASN A 77 3.96 -1.86 -1.36
N PRO A 78 5.14 -2.04 -1.99
CA PRO A 78 6.42 -2.45 -1.39
C PRO A 78 7.49 -1.34 -1.26
N SER A 79 7.29 -0.14 -1.82
CA SER A 79 8.39 0.83 -2.04
C SER A 79 8.78 1.63 -0.80
N GLY A 80 7.89 1.73 0.21
CA GLY A 80 8.07 2.62 1.35
C GLY A 80 7.89 4.11 1.01
N ALA A 81 7.49 4.45 -0.22
CA ALA A 81 7.26 5.83 -0.61
C ALA A 81 6.08 6.45 0.14
N VAL A 82 6.21 7.72 0.49
CA VAL A 82 5.15 8.54 1.09
C VAL A 82 4.79 9.65 0.11
N TYR A 83 3.49 9.77 -0.21
CA TYR A 83 3.02 10.85 -1.06
C TYR A 83 2.89 12.15 -0.27
N SER A 84 3.46 13.22 -0.83
CA SER A 84 3.39 14.55 -0.23
C SER A 84 1.96 15.12 -0.30
N GLU A 85 1.68 16.11 0.55
CA GLU A 85 0.42 16.85 0.45
C GLU A 85 0.23 17.48 -0.94
N ALA A 86 1.30 18.01 -1.54
CA ALA A 86 1.26 18.58 -2.90
C ALA A 86 0.88 17.52 -3.95
N THR A 87 1.45 16.32 -3.86
CA THR A 87 1.10 15.18 -4.73
C THR A 87 -0.37 14.81 -4.58
N LEU A 88 -0.86 14.71 -3.35
CA LEU A 88 -2.26 14.34 -3.09
C LEU A 88 -3.25 15.43 -3.50
N ARG A 89 -2.90 16.71 -3.34
CA ARG A 89 -3.72 17.83 -3.86
C ARG A 89 -3.79 17.82 -5.39
N ARG A 90 -2.68 17.53 -6.07
CA ARG A 90 -2.68 17.38 -7.53
C ARG A 90 -3.57 16.21 -7.96
N LEU A 91 -3.53 15.09 -7.23
CA LEU A 91 -4.44 13.96 -7.47
C LEU A 91 -5.91 14.37 -7.28
N ALA A 92 -6.23 15.07 -6.19
CA ALA A 92 -7.59 15.56 -5.92
C ALA A 92 -8.12 16.46 -7.06
N VAL A 93 -7.30 17.37 -7.57
CA VAL A 93 -7.66 18.22 -8.72
C VAL A 93 -7.97 17.37 -9.95
N LEU A 94 -7.07 16.43 -10.31
CA LEU A 94 -7.27 15.55 -11.46
C LEU A 94 -8.58 14.75 -11.35
N LEU A 95 -8.86 14.17 -10.18
CA LEU A 95 -10.08 13.37 -9.98
C LEU A 95 -11.34 14.22 -9.97
N THR A 96 -11.27 15.45 -9.47
CA THR A 96 -12.38 16.42 -9.54
C THR A 96 -12.71 16.77 -10.97
N GLU A 97 -11.70 17.12 -11.78
CA GLU A 97 -11.88 17.47 -13.19
C GLU A 97 -12.45 16.30 -14.01
N ARG A 98 -11.92 15.10 -13.81
CA ARG A 98 -12.42 13.90 -14.50
C ARG A 98 -13.81 13.50 -14.03
N GLY A 99 -14.09 13.60 -12.72
CA GLY A 99 -15.43 13.37 -12.18
C GLY A 99 -16.47 14.32 -12.75
N ALA A 100 -16.15 15.61 -12.85
CA ALA A 100 -17.00 16.59 -13.49
C ALA A 100 -17.23 16.28 -14.99
N GLN A 101 -16.18 15.87 -15.70
CA GLN A 101 -16.26 15.47 -17.11
C GLN A 101 -17.20 14.27 -17.33
N TYR A 102 -17.19 13.30 -16.41
CA TYR A 102 -17.97 12.06 -16.53
C TYR A 102 -19.30 12.09 -15.78
N GLY A 103 -19.59 13.19 -15.06
CA GLY A 103 -20.86 13.38 -14.32
C GLY A 103 -21.02 12.44 -13.12
N LYS A 104 -19.92 11.94 -12.55
CA LYS A 104 -19.92 11.07 -11.37
C LYS A 104 -18.65 11.26 -10.53
N PRO A 105 -18.69 11.00 -9.22
CA PRO A 105 -17.48 11.02 -8.40
C PRO A 105 -16.52 9.90 -8.82
N ILE A 106 -15.20 10.16 -8.70
CA ILE A 106 -14.16 9.15 -8.72
C ILE A 106 -13.54 9.16 -7.32
N TYR A 107 -13.59 8.03 -6.61
CA TYR A 107 -13.15 7.98 -5.22
C TYR A 107 -11.64 7.75 -5.11
N ILE A 108 -11.04 8.25 -4.01
CA ILE A 108 -9.75 7.72 -3.54
C ILE A 108 -10.05 6.60 -2.55
N LEU A 109 -9.52 5.41 -2.81
CA LEU A 109 -9.50 4.32 -1.85
C LEU A 109 -8.15 4.33 -1.13
N ALA A 110 -8.11 4.99 0.03
CA ALA A 110 -6.92 5.14 0.83
C ALA A 110 -6.68 3.88 1.68
N ASP A 111 -5.66 3.10 1.31
CA ASP A 111 -5.20 1.94 2.08
C ASP A 111 -4.05 2.36 2.99
N GLU A 112 -4.35 2.56 4.27
CA GLU A 112 -3.46 3.23 5.25
C GLU A 112 -2.98 2.34 6.41
N PRO A 113 -2.59 1.06 6.23
CA PRO A 113 -2.16 0.22 7.35
C PRO A 113 -0.77 0.63 7.90
N TYR A 114 -0.01 1.46 7.18
CA TYR A 114 1.35 1.88 7.54
C TYR A 114 1.43 3.34 7.99
N ARG A 115 0.30 4.03 8.19
CA ARG A 115 0.23 5.47 8.45
C ARG A 115 1.17 5.96 9.54
N GLU A 116 1.35 5.21 10.62
CA GLU A 116 2.21 5.55 11.76
C GLU A 116 3.68 5.15 11.56
N LEU A 117 3.97 4.34 10.54
CA LEU A 117 5.31 3.83 10.28
C LEU A 117 6.03 4.73 9.28
N VAL A 118 6.52 5.87 9.75
CA VAL A 118 7.27 6.85 8.96
C VAL A 118 8.53 7.29 9.70
N TYR A 119 9.53 7.70 8.96
CA TYR A 119 10.87 8.00 9.45
C TYR A 119 11.27 9.44 9.11
N GLY A 120 12.31 9.94 9.78
CA GLY A 120 12.91 11.25 9.45
C GLY A 120 11.97 12.46 9.61
N GLY A 121 10.88 12.33 10.38
CA GLY A 121 9.90 13.41 10.57
C GLY A 121 8.92 13.59 9.40
N VAL A 122 8.90 12.65 8.46
CA VAL A 122 7.93 12.65 7.36
C VAL A 122 6.50 12.63 7.91
N GLN A 123 5.64 13.42 7.30
CA GLN A 123 4.22 13.51 7.66
C GLN A 123 3.38 12.80 6.60
N VAL A 124 2.43 11.97 7.04
CA VAL A 124 1.43 11.36 6.17
C VAL A 124 0.19 12.23 6.17
N PRO A 125 -0.16 12.90 5.07
CA PRO A 125 -1.36 13.72 5.02
C PRO A 125 -2.62 12.89 5.26
N PHE A 126 -3.64 13.49 5.87
CA PHE A 126 -4.96 12.85 6.01
C PHE A 126 -5.80 13.18 4.78
N ILE A 127 -5.88 12.22 3.86
CA ILE A 127 -6.44 12.43 2.51
C ILE A 127 -7.87 13.00 2.53
N PRO A 128 -8.79 12.59 3.44
CA PRO A 128 -10.13 13.17 3.51
C PRO A 128 -10.18 14.69 3.70
N THR A 129 -9.12 15.32 4.25
CA THR A 129 -9.05 16.78 4.36
C THR A 129 -8.58 17.47 3.06
N LEU A 130 -8.17 16.71 2.07
CA LEU A 130 -7.67 17.20 0.77
C LEU A 130 -8.64 16.89 -0.36
N TYR A 131 -9.43 15.82 -0.22
CA TYR A 131 -10.40 15.37 -1.21
C TYR A 131 -11.57 14.66 -0.52
N ASP A 132 -12.77 15.24 -0.63
CA ASP A 132 -13.99 14.76 0.04
C ASP A 132 -14.34 13.31 -0.34
N ASN A 133 -14.20 12.95 -1.63
CA ASN A 133 -14.53 11.62 -2.13
C ASN A 133 -13.41 10.60 -1.80
N THR A 134 -13.05 10.49 -0.52
CA THR A 134 -12.03 9.57 -0.03
C THR A 134 -12.65 8.55 0.92
N ILE A 135 -12.40 7.27 0.65
CA ILE A 135 -12.75 6.16 1.55
C ILE A 135 -11.46 5.64 2.15
N VAL A 136 -11.34 5.67 3.48
CA VAL A 136 -10.13 5.19 4.17
C VAL A 136 -10.34 3.78 4.68
N CYS A 137 -9.42 2.88 4.34
CA CYS A 137 -9.29 1.55 4.92
C CYS A 137 -8.05 1.50 5.82
N TYR A 138 -8.26 1.33 7.11
CA TYR A 138 -7.20 1.29 8.11
C TYR A 138 -7.21 -0.01 8.91
N SER A 139 -6.04 -0.43 9.40
CA SER A 139 -5.94 -1.53 10.36
C SER A 139 -4.81 -1.31 11.37
N TRP A 140 -4.98 -1.86 12.58
CA TRP A 140 -3.94 -1.89 13.62
C TRP A 140 -2.95 -3.05 13.44
N SER A 141 -3.00 -3.73 12.30
CA SER A 141 -2.10 -4.86 12.00
C SER A 141 -0.63 -4.50 12.09
N LYS A 142 -0.27 -3.23 11.80
CA LYS A 142 1.13 -2.77 11.75
C LYS A 142 1.45 -1.85 12.91
N SER A 143 0.63 -0.84 13.17
CA SER A 143 0.86 0.14 14.24
C SER A 143 0.85 -0.44 15.65
N LEU A 144 0.04 -1.47 15.91
CA LEU A 144 0.00 -2.19 17.19
C LEU A 144 0.57 -3.61 17.11
N SER A 145 1.17 -4.00 15.99
CA SER A 145 1.71 -5.36 15.78
C SER A 145 0.67 -6.48 16.01
N LEU A 146 -0.58 -6.24 15.61
CA LEU A 146 -1.72 -7.15 15.80
C LEU A 146 -2.25 -7.73 14.45
N PRO A 147 -1.39 -8.29 13.57
CA PRO A 147 -1.86 -8.74 12.25
C PRO A 147 -2.82 -9.95 12.35
N GLY A 148 -2.67 -10.79 13.37
CA GLY A 148 -3.51 -11.97 13.61
C GLY A 148 -4.90 -11.64 14.16
N GLU A 149 -5.07 -10.49 14.80
CA GLU A 149 -6.31 -10.13 15.48
C GLU A 149 -7.38 -9.57 14.56
N ARG A 150 -7.04 -9.30 13.31
CA ARG A 150 -7.96 -8.93 12.20
C ARG A 150 -8.86 -7.75 12.57
N ILE A 151 -8.28 -6.65 13.06
CA ILE A 151 -9.01 -5.45 13.45
C ILE A 151 -8.62 -4.25 12.58
N GLY A 152 -9.63 -3.47 12.17
CA GLY A 152 -9.51 -2.28 11.35
C GLY A 152 -10.86 -1.59 11.21
N TYR A 153 -10.90 -0.52 10.45
CA TYR A 153 -12.14 0.20 10.14
C TYR A 153 -12.13 0.74 8.71
N ILE A 154 -13.31 1.08 8.24
CA ILE A 154 -13.51 1.87 7.03
C ILE A 154 -14.09 3.21 7.49
N LEU A 155 -13.53 4.31 6.98
CA LEU A 155 -14.06 5.65 7.17
C LEU A 155 -14.64 6.14 5.84
N VAL A 156 -15.91 6.53 5.84
CA VAL A 156 -16.58 7.26 4.78
C VAL A 156 -16.90 8.66 5.33
N PRO A 157 -16.28 9.73 4.83
CA PRO A 157 -16.59 11.09 5.29
C PRO A 157 -18.02 11.50 4.94
N ASP A 158 -18.67 12.25 5.82
CA ASP A 158 -20.01 12.80 5.56
C ASP A 158 -20.04 13.74 4.36
N THR A 159 -18.88 14.34 4.03
CA THR A 159 -18.69 15.23 2.86
C THR A 159 -18.53 14.48 1.54
N ALA A 160 -18.33 13.17 1.57
CA ALA A 160 -18.22 12.37 0.34
C ALA A 160 -19.55 12.38 -0.44
N ALA A 161 -19.45 12.36 -1.75
CA ALA A 161 -20.64 12.23 -2.61
C ALA A 161 -21.40 10.94 -2.26
N GLU A 162 -22.72 11.05 -2.10
CA GLU A 162 -23.62 9.94 -1.77
C GLU A 162 -23.19 9.18 -0.49
N SER A 163 -22.63 9.87 0.51
CA SER A 163 -21.99 9.27 1.70
C SER A 163 -22.88 8.25 2.41
N GLU A 164 -24.18 8.54 2.61
CA GLU A 164 -25.13 7.62 3.27
C GLU A 164 -25.35 6.33 2.46
N ALA A 165 -25.57 6.48 1.15
CA ALA A 165 -25.76 5.33 0.25
C ALA A 165 -24.50 4.49 0.14
N LEU A 166 -23.35 5.15 0.03
CA LEU A 166 -22.04 4.53 -0.01
C LEU A 166 -21.73 3.76 1.28
N PHE A 167 -22.00 4.37 2.45
CA PHE A 167 -21.84 3.70 3.74
C PHE A 167 -22.74 2.44 3.83
N ALA A 168 -24.01 2.57 3.45
CA ALA A 168 -24.95 1.46 3.46
C ALA A 168 -24.53 0.31 2.51
N ALA A 169 -24.04 0.66 1.31
CA ALA A 169 -23.55 -0.31 0.34
C ALA A 169 -22.30 -1.06 0.85
N ILE A 170 -21.33 -0.34 1.43
CA ILE A 170 -20.12 -0.93 2.02
C ILE A 170 -20.47 -1.85 3.21
N ALA A 171 -21.36 -1.41 4.10
CA ALA A 171 -21.80 -2.22 5.22
C ALA A 171 -22.54 -3.50 4.74
N GLY A 172 -23.39 -3.37 3.72
CA GLY A 172 -24.06 -4.49 3.07
C GLY A 172 -23.07 -5.47 2.41
N ALA A 173 -22.09 -4.95 1.69
CA ALA A 173 -21.02 -5.74 1.07
C ALA A 173 -20.20 -6.52 2.10
N GLY A 174 -19.81 -5.88 3.21
CA GLY A 174 -19.12 -6.54 4.31
C GLY A 174 -19.92 -7.69 4.92
N ARG A 175 -21.22 -7.51 5.11
CA ARG A 175 -22.13 -8.58 5.56
C ARG A 175 -22.23 -9.71 4.55
N ALA A 176 -22.38 -9.40 3.27
CA ALA A 176 -22.49 -10.38 2.20
C ALA A 176 -21.25 -11.25 2.05
N THR A 177 -20.07 -10.72 2.41
CA THR A 177 -18.80 -11.46 2.42
C THR A 177 -18.48 -12.13 3.77
N GLY A 178 -19.42 -12.10 4.73
CA GLY A 178 -19.26 -12.72 6.05
C GLY A 178 -18.41 -11.92 7.06
N HIS A 179 -18.00 -10.72 6.73
CA HIS A 179 -17.17 -9.85 7.59
C HIS A 179 -18.02 -8.84 8.37
N VAL A 180 -18.90 -9.36 9.23
CA VAL A 180 -19.91 -8.53 9.93
C VAL A 180 -19.29 -7.62 10.97
N CYS A 181 -18.38 -8.15 11.79
CA CYS A 181 -17.69 -7.37 12.82
C CYS A 181 -16.39 -8.07 13.27
N THR A 182 -15.50 -7.28 13.87
CA THR A 182 -14.33 -7.81 14.57
C THR A 182 -14.74 -8.35 15.94
N PRO A 183 -14.06 -9.41 16.49
CA PRO A 183 -14.34 -9.92 17.81
C PRO A 183 -14.34 -8.84 18.89
N SER A 184 -15.37 -8.83 19.76
CA SER A 184 -15.59 -7.76 20.77
C SER A 184 -14.42 -7.64 21.74
N LEU A 185 -13.81 -8.76 22.16
CA LEU A 185 -12.62 -8.75 23.03
C LEU A 185 -11.50 -7.88 22.45
N ILE A 186 -11.22 -8.03 21.16
CA ILE A 186 -10.17 -7.29 20.46
C ILE A 186 -10.55 -5.81 20.31
N GLN A 187 -11.82 -5.50 20.09
CA GLN A 187 -12.28 -4.11 20.05
C GLN A 187 -12.03 -3.42 21.39
N HIS A 188 -12.36 -4.07 22.53
CA HIS A 188 -12.08 -3.55 23.86
C HIS A 188 -10.59 -3.41 24.18
N ALA A 189 -9.76 -4.35 23.73
CA ALA A 189 -8.31 -4.27 23.88
C ALA A 189 -7.73 -3.08 23.10
N VAL A 190 -8.06 -2.95 21.82
CA VAL A 190 -7.56 -1.86 20.97
C VAL A 190 -8.05 -0.50 21.48
N ALA A 191 -9.29 -0.38 21.95
CA ALA A 191 -9.81 0.87 22.53
C ALA A 191 -8.93 1.40 23.68
N ARG A 192 -8.24 0.52 24.42
CA ARG A 192 -7.30 0.90 25.49
C ARG A 192 -5.89 1.18 24.97
N CYS A 193 -5.56 0.73 23.76
CA CYS A 193 -4.25 0.85 23.13
C CYS A 193 -4.17 1.97 22.08
N LEU A 194 -5.21 2.79 21.88
CA LEU A 194 -5.25 3.84 20.85
C LEU A 194 -4.12 4.88 20.99
N LYS A 195 -3.53 5.02 22.18
CA LYS A 195 -2.38 5.92 22.41
C LYS A 195 -1.03 5.23 22.31
N CYS A 196 -1.01 3.91 22.16
CA CYS A 196 0.22 3.16 21.97
C CYS A 196 0.81 3.49 20.59
N LYS A 197 2.12 3.52 20.52
CA LYS A 197 2.87 3.81 19.30
C LYS A 197 3.78 2.63 18.99
N PRO A 198 4.04 2.35 17.70
CA PRO A 198 5.07 1.38 17.32
C PRO A 198 6.46 1.87 17.78
N ASP A 199 7.37 0.94 17.98
CA ASP A 199 8.78 1.27 18.23
C ASP A 199 9.44 1.70 16.91
N LEU A 200 9.23 2.96 16.55
CA LEU A 200 9.80 3.55 15.34
C LEU A 200 11.34 3.59 15.38
N ALA A 201 11.93 3.66 16.59
CA ALA A 201 13.39 3.70 16.71
C ALA A 201 14.01 2.35 16.29
N ALA A 202 13.41 1.24 16.72
CA ALA A 202 13.85 -0.09 16.29
C ALA A 202 13.67 -0.30 14.79
N TYR A 203 12.51 0.08 14.23
CA TYR A 203 12.28 -0.01 12.78
C TYR A 203 13.25 0.86 11.97
N ASP A 204 13.52 2.10 12.40
CA ASP A 204 14.44 3.01 11.70
C ASP A 204 15.90 2.53 11.81
N HIS A 205 16.28 1.96 12.96
CA HIS A 205 17.59 1.31 13.12
C HIS A 205 17.77 0.17 12.11
N ASN A 206 16.82 -0.75 12.05
CA ASN A 206 16.84 -1.87 11.11
C ASN A 206 16.84 -1.41 9.64
N ARG A 207 16.03 -0.38 9.34
CA ARG A 207 15.98 0.24 8.02
C ARG A 207 17.35 0.73 7.59
N ARG A 208 18.01 1.53 8.44
CA ARG A 208 19.35 2.10 8.14
C ARG A 208 20.37 0.99 8.00
N LEU A 209 20.42 0.05 8.93
CA LEU A 209 21.37 -1.05 8.91
C LEU A 209 21.31 -1.83 7.59
N LEU A 210 20.09 -2.19 7.14
CA LEU A 210 19.92 -2.93 5.90
C LEU A 210 20.13 -2.04 4.66
N PHE A 211 19.56 -0.83 4.64
CA PHE A 211 19.64 0.09 3.52
C PHE A 211 21.08 0.53 3.24
N ASP A 212 21.81 1.00 4.28
CA ASP A 212 23.17 1.48 4.14
C ASP A 212 24.09 0.32 3.74
N GLY A 213 23.97 -0.84 4.40
CA GLY A 213 24.77 -2.02 4.05
C GLY A 213 24.56 -2.49 2.61
N LEU A 214 23.33 -2.52 2.11
CA LEU A 214 23.08 -2.90 0.72
C LEU A 214 23.57 -1.84 -0.27
N ARG A 215 23.42 -0.55 0.04
CA ARG A 215 23.96 0.55 -0.82
C ARG A 215 25.48 0.51 -0.94
N GLU A 216 26.18 0.26 0.16
CA GLU A 216 27.65 0.11 0.16
C GLU A 216 28.10 -1.06 -0.73
N MET A 217 27.29 -2.09 -0.87
CA MET A 217 27.56 -3.23 -1.75
C MET A 217 27.19 -2.97 -3.22
N GLY A 218 26.58 -1.81 -3.54
CA GLY A 218 26.21 -1.43 -4.92
C GLY A 218 24.75 -1.73 -5.32
N TYR A 219 23.88 -2.14 -4.39
CA TYR A 219 22.45 -2.27 -4.69
C TYR A 219 21.79 -0.92 -4.94
N SER A 220 20.92 -0.86 -5.94
CA SER A 220 20.18 0.34 -6.33
C SER A 220 18.74 0.30 -5.80
N MET A 221 18.36 1.31 -5.05
CA MET A 221 17.01 1.44 -4.48
C MET A 221 16.70 2.88 -4.08
N ALA A 222 15.43 3.26 -4.09
CA ALA A 222 14.98 4.47 -3.45
C ALA A 222 15.01 4.34 -1.92
N GLN A 223 15.26 5.44 -1.21
CA GLN A 223 15.18 5.45 0.24
C GLN A 223 13.71 5.40 0.66
N PRO A 224 13.31 4.43 1.51
CA PRO A 224 11.93 4.40 2.01
C PRO A 224 11.74 5.44 3.10
N ASP A 225 10.65 6.21 2.98
CA ASP A 225 10.22 7.18 3.99
C ASP A 225 9.26 6.57 5.02
N GLY A 226 8.71 5.40 4.72
CA GLY A 226 7.76 4.71 5.59
C GLY A 226 7.65 3.21 5.33
N ALA A 227 6.66 2.58 5.97
CA ALA A 227 6.43 1.14 6.02
C ALA A 227 7.65 0.40 6.64
N PHE A 228 7.93 -0.83 6.22
CA PHE A 228 9.09 -1.60 6.69
C PHE A 228 9.66 -2.48 5.57
N TYR A 229 9.71 -1.95 4.35
CA TYR A 229 10.20 -2.64 3.17
C TYR A 229 11.31 -1.84 2.49
N LEU A 230 12.24 -2.56 1.86
CA LEU A 230 13.07 -2.05 0.78
C LEU A 230 12.59 -2.66 -0.53
N PHE A 231 12.50 -1.84 -1.56
CA PHE A 231 12.18 -2.27 -2.91
C PHE A 231 13.37 -1.94 -3.81
N ILE A 232 14.05 -2.99 -4.26
CA ILE A 232 15.41 -2.94 -4.75
C ILE A 232 15.44 -3.39 -6.19
N GLN A 233 16.15 -2.67 -7.04
CA GLN A 233 16.40 -3.10 -8.41
C GLN A 233 17.29 -4.36 -8.39
N ALA A 234 16.86 -5.42 -9.05
CA ALA A 234 17.62 -6.65 -9.13
C ALA A 234 18.89 -6.43 -9.97
N PRO A 235 20.07 -6.77 -9.43
CA PRO A 235 21.29 -6.79 -10.23
C PRO A 235 21.10 -7.68 -11.46
N GLY A 236 21.61 -7.24 -12.61
CA GLY A 236 21.40 -7.96 -13.88
C GLY A 236 20.00 -7.81 -14.48
N GLY A 237 19.01 -7.21 -13.77
CA GLY A 237 17.66 -6.91 -14.27
C GLY A 237 16.66 -8.07 -14.21
N ASP A 238 17.11 -9.32 -13.98
CA ASP A 238 16.24 -10.49 -13.81
C ASP A 238 15.99 -10.77 -12.33
N CYS A 239 14.86 -10.25 -11.81
CA CYS A 239 14.50 -10.42 -10.40
C CYS A 239 14.16 -11.87 -10.04
N HIS A 240 13.68 -12.69 -10.97
CA HIS A 240 13.39 -14.11 -10.69
C HIS A 240 14.67 -14.91 -10.53
N ALA A 241 15.62 -14.77 -11.47
CA ALA A 241 16.92 -15.41 -11.35
C ALA A 241 17.64 -14.98 -10.06
N PHE A 242 17.58 -13.68 -9.74
CA PHE A 242 18.16 -13.15 -8.51
C PHE A 242 17.50 -13.74 -7.25
N CYS A 243 16.17 -13.76 -7.16
CA CYS A 243 15.45 -14.34 -6.02
C CYS A 243 15.70 -15.84 -5.86
N GLU A 244 15.81 -16.61 -6.93
CA GLU A 244 16.14 -18.03 -6.87
C GLU A 244 17.59 -18.27 -6.42
N ALA A 245 18.54 -17.44 -6.82
CA ALA A 245 19.91 -17.49 -6.32
C ALA A 245 19.99 -17.11 -4.82
N ALA A 246 19.21 -16.09 -4.42
CA ALA A 246 19.05 -15.67 -3.03
C ALA A 246 18.50 -16.79 -2.15
N LYS A 247 17.47 -17.49 -2.63
CA LYS A 247 16.81 -18.60 -1.93
C LYS A 247 17.76 -19.75 -1.62
N LYS A 248 18.73 -20.04 -2.51
CA LYS A 248 19.79 -21.03 -2.26
C LYS A 248 20.69 -20.68 -1.06
N ARG A 249 20.68 -19.40 -0.67
CA ARG A 249 21.40 -18.85 0.52
C ARG A 249 20.47 -18.57 1.70
N ASN A 250 19.25 -19.12 1.67
CA ASN A 250 18.21 -18.87 2.68
C ASN A 250 17.81 -17.37 2.80
N LEU A 251 18.02 -16.57 1.75
CA LEU A 251 17.47 -15.23 1.64
C LEU A 251 16.13 -15.31 0.91
N LEU A 252 15.04 -15.07 1.63
CA LEU A 252 13.68 -15.13 1.07
C LEU A 252 13.25 -13.73 0.63
N LEU A 253 13.28 -13.51 -0.67
CA LEU A 253 12.93 -12.26 -1.33
C LEU A 253 11.63 -12.43 -2.13
N VAL A 254 10.93 -11.34 -2.42
CA VAL A 254 9.70 -11.37 -3.20
C VAL A 254 9.93 -10.64 -4.52
N PRO A 255 9.80 -11.31 -5.68
CA PRO A 255 9.92 -10.67 -7.00
C PRO A 255 8.95 -9.52 -7.18
N GLY A 256 9.32 -8.52 -7.98
CA GLY A 256 8.56 -7.31 -8.18
C GLY A 256 7.42 -7.41 -9.18
N ASP A 257 7.34 -8.51 -9.92
CA ASP A 257 6.37 -8.69 -11.01
C ASP A 257 4.93 -8.62 -10.52
N ASP A 258 4.62 -9.32 -9.41
CA ASP A 258 3.28 -9.30 -8.82
C ASP A 258 2.90 -7.91 -8.26
N PHE A 259 3.90 -7.07 -7.98
CA PHE A 259 3.68 -5.68 -7.61
C PHE A 259 3.49 -4.75 -8.83
N GLY A 260 3.54 -5.29 -10.05
CA GLY A 260 3.48 -4.53 -11.29
C GLY A 260 4.78 -3.79 -11.62
N CYS A 261 5.91 -4.22 -11.08
CA CYS A 261 7.21 -3.58 -11.27
C CYS A 261 8.32 -4.63 -11.51
N PRO A 262 8.37 -5.24 -12.71
CA PRO A 262 9.37 -6.24 -13.05
C PRO A 262 10.80 -5.68 -12.94
N GLY A 263 11.75 -6.55 -12.67
CA GLY A 263 13.15 -6.17 -12.46
C GLY A 263 13.48 -5.65 -11.06
N TYR A 264 12.52 -5.64 -10.15
CA TYR A 264 12.69 -5.29 -8.74
C TYR A 264 12.42 -6.49 -7.83
N PHE A 265 12.85 -6.41 -6.58
CA PHE A 265 12.44 -7.34 -5.52
C PHE A 265 12.20 -6.61 -4.21
N ARG A 266 11.35 -7.19 -3.37
CA ARG A 266 11.05 -6.65 -2.04
C ARG A 266 11.73 -7.47 -0.95
N ILE A 267 12.28 -6.78 0.05
CA ILE A 267 12.69 -7.35 1.33
C ILE A 267 12.06 -6.55 2.47
N CYS A 268 11.71 -7.20 3.59
CA CYS A 268 11.25 -6.52 4.79
C CYS A 268 12.36 -6.44 5.85
N TYR A 269 12.35 -5.37 6.66
CA TYR A 269 13.26 -5.18 7.79
C TYR A 269 12.55 -5.21 9.16
N CYS A 270 11.30 -5.68 9.20
CA CYS A 270 10.57 -5.92 10.45
C CYS A 270 10.95 -7.29 11.04
N VAL A 271 12.23 -7.48 11.26
CA VAL A 271 12.86 -8.72 11.75
C VAL A 271 13.86 -8.39 12.87
N ASP A 272 14.40 -9.41 13.52
CA ASP A 272 15.46 -9.22 14.50
C ASP A 272 16.74 -8.64 13.86
N GLU A 273 17.42 -7.72 14.55
CA GLU A 273 18.66 -7.09 14.08
C GLU A 273 19.73 -8.10 13.70
N ASP A 274 19.90 -9.15 14.50
CA ASP A 274 20.87 -10.20 14.22
C ASP A 274 20.59 -10.94 12.90
N MET A 275 19.33 -11.06 12.51
CA MET A 275 18.95 -11.61 11.20
C MET A 275 19.45 -10.72 10.07
N ILE A 276 19.29 -9.39 10.20
CA ILE A 276 19.79 -8.42 9.22
C ILE A 276 21.32 -8.53 9.12
N ARG A 277 22.03 -8.51 10.27
CA ARG A 277 23.50 -8.61 10.30
C ARG A 277 24.03 -9.89 9.64
N ARG A 278 23.36 -11.02 9.87
CA ARG A 278 23.73 -12.30 9.24
C ARG A 278 23.39 -12.34 7.74
N SER A 279 22.41 -11.58 7.29
CA SER A 279 22.02 -11.55 5.86
C SER A 279 22.99 -10.72 5.00
N LEU A 280 23.58 -9.65 5.54
CA LEU A 280 24.44 -8.75 4.76
C LEU A 280 25.63 -9.43 4.07
N PRO A 281 26.42 -10.32 4.71
CA PRO A 281 27.46 -11.05 4.01
C PRO A 281 26.96 -11.89 2.83
N LEU A 282 25.76 -12.48 2.96
CA LEU A 282 25.15 -13.29 1.92
C LEU A 282 24.74 -12.43 0.70
N PHE A 283 24.27 -11.20 0.94
CA PHE A 283 24.03 -10.24 -0.13
C PHE A 283 25.32 -9.78 -0.81
N ALA A 284 26.43 -9.63 -0.05
CA ALA A 284 27.74 -9.29 -0.62
C ALA A 284 28.31 -10.40 -1.52
N GLU A 285 28.00 -11.67 -1.22
CA GLU A 285 28.34 -12.80 -2.08
C GLU A 285 27.44 -12.83 -3.33
N LEU A 286 26.12 -12.67 -3.10
CA LEU A 286 25.10 -12.80 -4.14
C LEU A 286 25.27 -11.77 -5.27
N ILE A 287 25.55 -10.51 -4.94
CA ILE A 287 25.70 -9.45 -5.95
C ILE A 287 26.83 -9.71 -6.95
N ARG A 288 27.85 -10.50 -6.57
CA ARG A 288 28.99 -10.83 -7.44
C ARG A 288 28.65 -11.84 -8.54
N GLU A 289 27.48 -12.46 -8.46
CA GLU A 289 27.02 -13.45 -9.45
C GLU A 289 26.20 -12.80 -10.58
N PHE A 290 25.86 -11.51 -10.42
CA PHE A 290 25.03 -10.72 -11.34
C PHE A 290 25.72 -9.42 -11.75
#